data_e6039d4a369f696412bd9f8e6fb5e64f
#
_entry.id   e6039d4a369f696412bd9f8e6fb5e64f
#
_cell.length_a   1.000
_cell.length_b   1.000
_cell.length_c   1.000
_cell.angle_alpha   90.00
_cell.angle_beta   90.00
_cell.angle_gamma   90.00
#
_symmetry.space_group_name_H-M   'P 1'
#
loop_
_entity.id
_entity.type
_entity.pdbx_description
1 polymer ?
#
loop_
_entity_poly.entity_id
_entity_poly.type
_entity_poly.pdbx_seq_one_letter_code
_entity_poly.pdbx_strand_id
1 'polypeptide(L)'
;MDDKTIGDYKKLITSQHRSKTKFVAMVEAVNSPLVDCFNFLNNLHKHYDVDSADDPYLETLARWTGTPLIIPGAAQLEYFGFIDQENALTFGETDDSDVGGYFRESGQSGTGGLIPKGQFLRSLIKAKILKNTSTGNIDQTKEIFKLVLNHDKFKVIDNKDMSVTFKFLTRESYSDRILVQLFFPLPAGVSLIIESV
;
A
#
# COMPACT_ATOMS: atom_id res chain seq x y z
N MET A 1 11.83 -7.90 24.56
CA MET A 1 11.41 -8.87 25.57
C MET A 1 11.19 -10.19 24.83
N ASP A 2 11.62 -11.33 25.40
CA ASP A 2 11.43 -12.61 24.72
C ASP A 2 9.98 -13.07 24.83
N ASP A 3 9.50 -13.74 23.79
CA ASP A 3 8.17 -14.35 23.80
C ASP A 3 8.05 -15.40 24.90
N LYS A 4 6.93 -15.41 25.60
CA LYS A 4 6.65 -16.40 26.65
C LYS A 4 5.96 -17.61 26.06
N THR A 5 6.30 -18.76 26.62
CA THR A 5 5.66 -20.02 26.24
C THR A 5 4.87 -20.58 27.42
N ILE A 6 3.86 -21.36 27.13
CA ILE A 6 3.12 -22.12 28.16
C ILE A 6 4.05 -23.02 28.99
N GLY A 7 5.12 -23.53 28.37
CA GLY A 7 6.14 -24.33 29.04
C GLY A 7 6.85 -23.60 30.18
N ASP A 8 7.04 -22.29 30.07
CA ASP A 8 7.67 -21.48 31.12
C ASP A 8 6.78 -21.38 32.36
N TYR A 9 5.47 -21.27 32.15
CA TYR A 9 4.51 -21.28 33.28
C TYR A 9 4.34 -22.66 33.89
N LYS A 10 4.40 -23.76 33.11
CA LYS A 10 4.40 -25.13 33.63
C LYS A 10 5.58 -25.40 34.56
N LYS A 11 6.75 -24.82 34.30
CA LYS A 11 7.94 -24.96 35.16
C LYS A 11 7.72 -24.36 36.57
N LEU A 12 6.82 -23.42 36.71
CA LEU A 12 6.49 -22.78 38.01
C LEU A 12 5.60 -23.66 38.88
N ILE A 13 4.95 -24.71 38.33
CA ILE A 13 4.14 -25.65 39.10
C ILE A 13 5.06 -26.44 40.03
N THR A 14 4.68 -26.45 41.32
CA THR A 14 5.42 -27.17 42.35
C THR A 14 5.51 -28.67 42.05
N SER A 15 6.56 -29.33 42.54
CA SER A 15 6.80 -30.76 42.32
C SER A 15 5.64 -31.63 42.78
N GLN A 16 4.92 -31.24 43.80
CA GLN A 16 3.77 -31.93 44.36
C GLN A 16 2.62 -32.06 43.34
N HIS A 17 2.41 -31.07 42.49
CA HIS A 17 1.29 -30.99 41.53
C HIS A 17 1.68 -31.24 40.10
N ARG A 18 2.98 -31.25 39.79
CA ARG A 18 3.52 -31.39 38.41
C ARG A 18 3.13 -32.72 37.75
N SER A 19 2.95 -33.79 38.54
CA SER A 19 2.55 -35.11 38.03
C SER A 19 1.02 -35.26 37.87
N LYS A 20 0.23 -34.26 38.30
CA LYS A 20 -1.23 -34.30 38.21
C LYS A 20 -1.70 -33.80 36.87
N THR A 21 -1.90 -34.68 35.90
CA THR A 21 -2.17 -34.37 34.49
C THR A 21 -3.39 -33.45 34.30
N LYS A 22 -4.50 -33.71 35.04
CA LYS A 22 -5.73 -32.87 34.98
C LYS A 22 -5.48 -31.47 35.51
N PHE A 23 -4.72 -31.32 36.61
CA PHE A 23 -4.36 -30.02 37.14
C PHE A 23 -3.46 -29.23 36.19
N VAL A 24 -2.45 -29.88 35.63
CA VAL A 24 -1.58 -29.24 34.65
C VAL A 24 -2.35 -28.80 33.39
N ALA A 25 -3.27 -29.63 32.90
CA ALA A 25 -4.11 -29.29 31.73
C ALA A 25 -5.06 -28.10 32.05
N MET A 26 -5.60 -28.01 33.27
CA MET A 26 -6.42 -26.88 33.67
C MET A 26 -5.60 -25.59 33.74
N VAL A 27 -4.40 -25.64 34.32
CA VAL A 27 -3.49 -24.47 34.38
C VAL A 27 -3.10 -24.04 32.97
N GLU A 28 -2.86 -24.98 32.08
CA GLU A 28 -2.53 -24.74 30.66
C GLU A 28 -3.70 -24.04 29.94
N ALA A 29 -4.91 -24.56 30.07
CA ALA A 29 -6.10 -23.99 29.44
C ALA A 29 -6.41 -22.55 29.91
N VAL A 30 -6.19 -22.27 31.20
CA VAL A 30 -6.42 -20.93 31.76
C VAL A 30 -5.32 -19.94 31.33
N ASN A 31 -4.07 -20.38 31.27
CA ASN A 31 -2.95 -19.49 30.96
C ASN A 31 -2.69 -19.30 29.45
N SER A 32 -3.16 -20.22 28.58
CA SER A 32 -2.92 -20.12 27.14
C SER A 32 -3.38 -18.77 26.55
N PRO A 33 -4.62 -18.32 26.76
CA PRO A 33 -5.07 -17.03 26.23
C PRO A 33 -4.28 -15.83 26.77
N LEU A 34 -3.83 -15.93 28.04
CA LEU A 34 -3.02 -14.86 28.66
C LEU A 34 -1.64 -14.79 28.06
N VAL A 35 -1.01 -15.94 27.76
CA VAL A 35 0.29 -16.01 27.09
C VAL A 35 0.18 -15.46 25.67
N ASP A 36 -0.86 -15.83 24.92
CA ASP A 36 -1.10 -15.34 23.57
C ASP A 36 -1.30 -13.82 23.56
N CYS A 37 -2.09 -13.29 24.50
CA CYS A 37 -2.29 -11.87 24.68
C CYS A 37 -0.98 -11.14 25.03
N PHE A 38 -0.18 -11.70 25.93
CA PHE A 38 1.12 -11.15 26.30
C PHE A 38 2.06 -11.09 25.10
N ASN A 39 2.17 -12.16 24.34
CA ASN A 39 3.04 -12.22 23.15
C ASN A 39 2.56 -11.27 22.05
N PHE A 40 1.25 -11.14 21.86
CA PHE A 40 0.67 -10.15 20.95
C PHE A 40 1.08 -8.73 21.35
N LEU A 41 0.90 -8.36 22.63
CA LEU A 41 1.26 -7.04 23.12
C LEU A 41 2.77 -6.77 23.03
N ASN A 42 3.58 -7.79 23.33
CA ASN A 42 5.04 -7.71 23.23
C ASN A 42 5.52 -7.47 21.79
N ASN A 43 4.82 -8.02 20.80
CA ASN A 43 5.11 -7.89 19.38
C ASN A 43 4.30 -6.80 18.67
N LEU A 44 3.47 -6.05 19.40
CA LEU A 44 2.55 -5.04 18.83
C LEU A 44 3.29 -4.01 17.96
N HIS A 45 4.49 -3.61 18.35
CA HIS A 45 5.31 -2.67 17.58
C HIS A 45 5.66 -3.18 16.18
N LYS A 46 5.81 -4.51 16.00
CA LYS A 46 6.08 -5.12 14.68
C LYS A 46 4.86 -5.07 13.76
N HIS A 47 3.66 -5.14 14.32
CA HIS A 47 2.42 -5.05 13.55
C HIS A 47 2.17 -3.63 13.01
N TYR A 48 2.71 -2.60 13.67
CA TYR A 48 2.59 -1.20 13.24
C TYR A 48 3.87 -0.62 12.64
N ASP A 49 4.87 -1.45 12.36
CA ASP A 49 6.03 -1.05 11.60
C ASP A 49 5.75 -1.22 10.10
N VAL A 50 5.97 -0.15 9.32
CA VAL A 50 5.69 -0.14 7.86
C VAL A 50 6.40 -1.27 7.13
N ASP A 51 7.57 -1.72 7.60
CA ASP A 51 8.37 -2.74 6.94
C ASP A 51 7.89 -4.17 7.22
N SER A 52 7.31 -4.42 8.39
CA SER A 52 6.93 -5.76 8.86
C SER A 52 5.42 -5.99 8.97
N ALA A 53 4.60 -4.92 8.93
CA ALA A 53 3.16 -5.01 9.12
C ALA A 53 2.45 -5.85 8.05
N ASP A 54 1.44 -6.61 8.43
CA ASP A 54 0.53 -7.30 7.53
C ASP A 54 -0.52 -6.35 6.93
N ASP A 55 -1.17 -6.76 5.84
CA ASP A 55 -2.11 -5.91 5.08
C ASP A 55 -3.17 -5.19 5.94
N PRO A 56 -3.87 -5.80 6.92
CA PRO A 56 -4.85 -5.08 7.75
C PRO A 56 -4.24 -3.94 8.56
N TYR A 57 -3.01 -4.11 9.05
CA TYR A 57 -2.29 -3.08 9.80
C TYR A 57 -1.73 -2.01 8.86
N LEU A 58 -1.31 -2.39 7.65
CA LEU A 58 -0.89 -1.44 6.61
C LEU A 58 -2.03 -0.51 6.20
N GLU A 59 -3.26 -0.99 6.08
CA GLU A 59 -4.42 -0.14 5.81
C GLU A 59 -4.64 0.90 6.93
N THR A 60 -4.44 0.49 8.18
CA THR A 60 -4.53 1.41 9.32
C THR A 60 -3.43 2.46 9.28
N LEU A 61 -2.19 2.05 8.99
CA LEU A 61 -1.06 2.97 8.80
C LEU A 61 -1.27 3.93 7.63
N ALA A 62 -1.84 3.44 6.53
CA ALA A 62 -2.20 4.28 5.39
C ALA A 62 -3.20 5.38 5.77
N ARG A 63 -4.23 5.04 6.55
CA ARG A 63 -5.19 6.04 7.07
C ARG A 63 -4.53 7.07 7.98
N TRP A 64 -3.62 6.67 8.86
CA TRP A 64 -2.91 7.59 9.77
C TRP A 64 -1.96 8.54 9.03
N THR A 65 -1.29 8.05 8.00
CA THR A 65 -0.38 8.88 7.17
C THR A 65 -1.12 9.73 6.14
N GLY A 66 -2.41 9.45 5.88
CA GLY A 66 -3.19 10.07 4.84
C GLY A 66 -2.87 9.55 3.44
N THR A 67 -2.39 8.30 3.34
CA THR A 67 -2.19 7.60 2.07
C THR A 67 -3.53 7.09 1.56
N PRO A 68 -3.93 7.36 0.31
CA PRO A 68 -5.19 6.89 -0.23
C PRO A 68 -5.20 5.39 -0.39
N LEU A 69 -6.25 4.73 0.13
CA LEU A 69 -6.49 3.30 -0.04
C LEU A 69 -7.11 2.97 -1.41
N ILE A 70 -7.66 3.97 -2.07
CA ILE A 70 -8.17 3.88 -3.44
C ILE A 70 -7.64 5.12 -4.17
N ILE A 71 -6.95 4.90 -5.28
CA ILE A 71 -6.46 5.97 -6.14
C ILE A 71 -7.45 6.12 -7.29
N PRO A 72 -8.35 7.12 -7.24
CA PRO A 72 -9.42 7.25 -8.23
C PRO A 72 -8.82 7.56 -9.61
N GLY A 73 -9.39 6.95 -10.63
CA GLY A 73 -8.98 7.15 -12.00
C GLY A 73 -7.65 6.51 -12.41
N ALA A 74 -6.95 5.83 -11.52
CA ALA A 74 -5.63 5.25 -11.81
C ALA A 74 -5.69 3.87 -12.49
N ALA A 75 -6.85 3.24 -12.56
CA ALA A 75 -7.07 2.01 -13.31
C ALA A 75 -7.88 2.34 -14.57
N GLN A 76 -7.36 1.98 -15.74
CA GLN A 76 -8.17 1.97 -16.95
C GLN A 76 -9.06 0.74 -16.90
N LEU A 77 -10.36 0.93 -17.06
CA LEU A 77 -11.32 -0.15 -17.12
C LEU A 77 -11.45 -0.62 -18.58
N GLU A 78 -11.26 -1.89 -18.77
CA GLU A 78 -11.54 -2.54 -20.04
C GLU A 78 -13.06 -2.60 -20.26
N TYR A 79 -13.52 -2.30 -21.46
CA TYR A 79 -14.93 -2.27 -21.79
C TYR A 79 -15.19 -2.96 -23.13
N PHE A 80 -16.43 -3.40 -23.35
CA PHE A 80 -16.85 -3.92 -24.63
C PHE A 80 -16.89 -2.81 -25.67
N GLY A 81 -16.17 -2.98 -26.78
CA GLY A 81 -16.07 -1.98 -27.85
C GLY A 81 -15.63 -2.57 -29.16
N PHE A 82 -15.47 -1.69 -30.15
CA PHE A 82 -15.04 -2.09 -31.49
C PHE A 82 -13.52 -2.03 -31.65
N ILE A 83 -13.01 -2.74 -32.65
CA ILE A 83 -11.61 -2.66 -33.10
C ILE A 83 -11.21 -1.18 -33.28
N ASP A 84 -10.00 -0.82 -32.93
CA ASP A 84 -9.43 0.53 -32.94
C ASP A 84 -9.88 1.48 -31.78
N GLN A 85 -10.66 1.01 -30.82
CA GLN A 85 -10.93 1.77 -29.59
C GLN A 85 -9.93 1.39 -28.49
N GLU A 86 -9.35 2.39 -27.84
CA GLU A 86 -8.38 2.19 -26.74
C GLU A 86 -9.04 1.48 -25.56
N ASN A 87 -8.46 0.38 -25.08
CA ASN A 87 -8.97 -0.50 -24.03
C ASN A 87 -10.31 -1.20 -24.32
N ALA A 88 -10.68 -1.31 -25.58
CA ALA A 88 -11.85 -2.07 -25.97
C ALA A 88 -11.51 -3.57 -26.09
N LEU A 89 -12.35 -4.40 -25.48
CA LEU A 89 -12.31 -5.84 -25.59
C LEU A 89 -13.47 -6.36 -26.45
N THR A 90 -13.32 -7.56 -26.97
CA THR A 90 -14.35 -8.27 -27.74
C THR A 90 -15.47 -8.81 -26.83
N PHE A 91 -16.39 -9.57 -27.40
CA PHE A 91 -17.36 -10.35 -26.63
C PHE A 91 -16.65 -11.39 -25.76
N GLY A 92 -17.13 -11.54 -24.53
CA GLY A 92 -16.64 -12.56 -23.62
C GLY A 92 -17.15 -13.95 -23.96
N GLU A 93 -16.45 -14.96 -23.48
CA GLU A 93 -16.91 -16.35 -23.49
C GLU A 93 -17.53 -16.71 -22.15
N THR A 94 -18.51 -17.63 -22.15
CA THR A 94 -19.28 -17.98 -20.94
C THR A 94 -18.42 -18.69 -19.89
N ASP A 95 -17.34 -19.35 -20.31
CA ASP A 95 -16.48 -20.18 -19.45
C ASP A 95 -15.10 -19.53 -19.16
N ASP A 96 -14.84 -18.33 -19.68
CA ASP A 96 -13.57 -17.61 -19.48
C ASP A 96 -13.84 -16.17 -19.03
N SER A 97 -13.55 -15.90 -17.75
CA SER A 97 -13.74 -14.58 -17.15
C SER A 97 -12.70 -13.54 -17.59
N ASP A 98 -11.62 -13.99 -18.21
CA ASP A 98 -10.51 -13.12 -18.64
C ASP A 98 -10.69 -12.65 -20.09
N VAL A 99 -11.71 -13.17 -20.79
CA VAL A 99 -12.07 -12.78 -22.16
C VAL A 99 -13.36 -11.99 -22.17
N GLY A 100 -13.32 -10.80 -22.74
CA GLY A 100 -14.49 -9.95 -22.95
C GLY A 100 -14.50 -8.67 -22.11
N GLY A 101 -15.11 -7.62 -22.66
CA GLY A 101 -15.26 -6.33 -22.02
C GLY A 101 -16.62 -6.15 -21.36
N TYR A 102 -16.68 -5.39 -20.28
CA TYR A 102 -17.93 -5.03 -19.63
C TYR A 102 -18.71 -3.99 -20.45
N PHE A 103 -20.03 -4.12 -20.49
CA PHE A 103 -20.89 -3.11 -21.07
C PHE A 103 -20.76 -1.80 -20.27
N ARG A 104 -20.52 -0.71 -21.00
CA ARG A 104 -20.38 0.62 -20.44
C ARG A 104 -21.55 1.51 -20.88
N GLU A 105 -22.25 2.11 -19.92
CA GLU A 105 -23.30 3.08 -20.22
C GLU A 105 -22.71 4.42 -20.68
N SER A 106 -23.47 5.13 -21.50
CA SER A 106 -23.08 6.47 -21.95
C SER A 106 -22.92 7.40 -20.75
N GLY A 107 -21.77 8.02 -20.64
CA GLY A 107 -21.43 8.91 -19.52
C GLY A 107 -20.73 8.26 -18.32
N GLN A 108 -20.54 6.94 -18.29
CA GLN A 108 -19.70 6.30 -17.28
C GLN A 108 -18.23 6.59 -17.55
N SER A 109 -17.47 6.83 -16.44
CA SER A 109 -16.02 6.98 -16.50
C SER A 109 -15.38 5.69 -17.00
N GLY A 110 -14.45 5.81 -17.96
CA GLY A 110 -13.62 4.69 -18.42
C GLY A 110 -12.50 4.33 -17.47
N THR A 111 -12.46 4.92 -16.31
CA THR A 111 -11.39 4.75 -15.33
C THR A 111 -11.96 4.29 -13.99
N GLY A 112 -11.32 3.29 -13.40
CA GLY A 112 -11.63 2.78 -12.08
C GLY A 112 -10.62 3.24 -11.03
N GLY A 113 -10.87 2.85 -9.79
CA GLY A 113 -9.93 3.07 -8.71
C GLY A 113 -8.88 1.95 -8.63
N LEU A 114 -7.60 2.32 -8.58
CA LEU A 114 -6.53 1.39 -8.24
C LEU A 114 -6.47 1.20 -6.73
N ILE A 115 -6.54 -0.05 -6.27
CA ILE A 115 -6.42 -0.41 -4.85
C ILE A 115 -5.00 -0.91 -4.60
N PRO A 116 -4.12 -0.11 -3.97
CA PRO A 116 -2.78 -0.56 -3.64
C PRO A 116 -2.80 -1.59 -2.51
N LYS A 117 -2.03 -2.66 -2.66
CA LYS A 117 -1.91 -3.75 -1.66
C LYS A 117 -0.45 -4.15 -1.45
N GLY A 118 -0.18 -4.81 -0.33
CA GLY A 118 1.11 -5.43 -0.03
C GLY A 118 2.29 -4.47 -0.18
N GLN A 119 3.30 -4.87 -0.95
CA GLN A 119 4.53 -4.10 -1.13
C GLN A 119 4.30 -2.72 -1.78
N PHE A 120 3.34 -2.64 -2.71
CA PHE A 120 3.02 -1.37 -3.35
C PHE A 120 2.41 -0.37 -2.35
N LEU A 121 1.50 -0.82 -1.48
CA LEU A 121 0.95 0.02 -0.42
C LEU A 121 2.04 0.49 0.56
N ARG A 122 3.00 -0.37 0.93
CA ARG A 122 4.17 0.01 1.76
C ARG A 122 4.96 1.15 1.12
N SER A 123 5.26 1.03 -0.17
CA SER A 123 6.00 2.05 -0.90
C SER A 123 5.27 3.38 -0.92
N LEU A 124 3.94 3.36 -1.11
CA LEU A 124 3.11 4.56 -1.07
C LEU A 124 3.05 5.20 0.32
N ILE A 125 2.96 4.40 1.39
CA ILE A 125 2.99 4.89 2.77
C ILE A 125 4.33 5.59 3.05
N LYS A 126 5.46 4.96 2.70
CA LYS A 126 6.80 5.56 2.84
C LYS A 126 6.92 6.87 2.03
N ALA A 127 6.47 6.87 0.79
CA ALA A 127 6.46 8.06 -0.05
C ALA A 127 5.60 9.17 0.55
N LYS A 128 4.45 8.82 1.15
CA LYS A 128 3.58 9.79 1.80
C LYS A 128 4.19 10.38 3.07
N ILE A 129 4.88 9.57 3.86
CA ILE A 129 5.63 10.05 5.03
C ILE A 129 6.70 11.05 4.59
N LEU A 130 7.49 10.71 3.57
CA LEU A 130 8.49 11.62 3.01
C LEU A 130 7.85 12.89 2.46
N LYS A 131 6.72 12.80 1.75
CA LYS A 131 5.98 13.97 1.27
C LYS A 131 5.53 14.87 2.42
N ASN A 132 5.01 14.30 3.50
CA ASN A 132 4.50 15.06 4.65
C ASN A 132 5.62 15.77 5.42
N THR A 133 6.85 15.24 5.38
CA THR A 133 8.04 15.83 6.02
C THR A 133 8.94 16.61 5.06
N SER A 134 8.62 16.61 3.76
CA SER A 134 9.41 17.26 2.72
C SER A 134 9.42 18.78 2.87
N THR A 135 10.58 19.36 2.66
CA THR A 135 10.80 20.81 2.56
C THR A 135 10.69 21.34 1.11
N GLY A 136 10.27 20.49 0.15
CA GLY A 136 10.19 20.85 -1.28
C GLY A 136 11.51 20.77 -2.02
N ASN A 137 12.55 20.13 -1.45
CA ASN A 137 13.83 19.93 -2.13
C ASN A 137 13.68 18.92 -3.28
N ILE A 138 14.35 19.20 -4.41
CA ILE A 138 14.34 18.35 -5.62
C ILE A 138 14.86 16.93 -5.32
N ASP A 139 15.86 16.79 -4.45
CA ASP A 139 16.41 15.47 -4.14
C ASP A 139 15.43 14.62 -3.31
N GLN A 140 14.73 15.23 -2.34
CA GLN A 140 13.64 14.58 -1.61
C GLN A 140 12.49 14.19 -2.57
N THR A 141 12.17 15.06 -3.52
CA THR A 141 11.16 14.78 -4.55
C THR A 141 11.53 13.57 -5.40
N LYS A 142 12.81 13.46 -5.80
CA LYS A 142 13.31 12.28 -6.53
C LYS A 142 13.20 11.00 -5.70
N GLU A 143 13.50 11.07 -4.40
CA GLU A 143 13.39 9.92 -3.49
C GLU A 143 11.93 9.45 -3.36
N ILE A 144 10.99 10.37 -3.18
CA ILE A 144 9.55 10.08 -3.16
C ILE A 144 9.15 9.32 -4.44
N PHE A 145 9.54 9.80 -5.62
CA PHE A 145 9.13 9.18 -6.88
C PHE A 145 9.85 7.87 -7.19
N LYS A 146 11.06 7.65 -6.69
CA LYS A 146 11.68 6.32 -6.73
C LYS A 146 10.86 5.27 -5.97
N LEU A 147 10.26 5.65 -4.83
CA LEU A 147 9.39 4.76 -4.07
C LEU A 147 8.03 4.55 -4.76
N VAL A 148 7.44 5.60 -5.33
CA VAL A 148 6.10 5.55 -5.94
C VAL A 148 6.11 4.79 -7.27
N LEU A 149 7.08 5.10 -8.15
CA LEU A 149 7.18 4.54 -9.51
C LEU A 149 8.04 3.27 -9.58
N ASN A 150 8.75 2.95 -8.49
CA ASN A 150 9.70 1.84 -8.41
C ASN A 150 10.79 1.84 -9.51
N HIS A 151 11.10 3.02 -10.06
CA HIS A 151 12.19 3.25 -11.00
C HIS A 151 12.68 4.69 -10.91
N ASP A 152 13.83 4.98 -11.54
CA ASP A 152 14.46 6.32 -11.57
C ASP A 152 14.50 6.94 -12.98
N LYS A 153 13.67 6.43 -13.92
CA LYS A 153 13.61 6.90 -15.30
C LYS A 153 12.70 8.13 -15.45
N PHE A 154 12.98 9.16 -14.68
CA PHE A 154 12.29 10.45 -14.74
C PHE A 154 13.26 11.58 -14.41
N LYS A 155 12.88 12.81 -14.75
CA LYS A 155 13.63 14.02 -14.44
C LYS A 155 12.69 15.09 -13.88
N VAL A 156 13.12 15.73 -12.81
CA VAL A 156 12.42 16.89 -12.21
C VAL A 156 13.23 18.14 -12.54
N ILE A 157 12.59 19.13 -13.15
CA ILE A 157 13.20 20.38 -13.64
C ILE A 157 12.45 21.54 -12.99
N ASP A 158 13.20 22.43 -12.32
CA ASP A 158 12.68 23.71 -11.85
C ASP A 158 12.80 24.71 -12.98
N ASN A 159 11.66 25.26 -13.44
CA ASN A 159 11.62 26.23 -14.53
C ASN A 159 11.90 27.66 -14.07
N LYS A 160 11.98 27.92 -12.74
CA LYS A 160 12.22 29.24 -12.13
C LYS A 160 11.14 30.30 -12.46
N ASP A 161 9.95 29.88 -12.85
CA ASP A 161 8.81 30.70 -13.20
C ASP A 161 7.55 30.32 -12.40
N MET A 162 7.73 29.82 -11.17
CA MET A 162 6.66 29.26 -10.33
C MET A 162 6.05 27.98 -10.92
N SER A 163 6.80 27.26 -11.76
CA SER A 163 6.42 25.95 -12.29
C SER A 163 7.56 24.95 -12.16
N VAL A 164 7.19 23.68 -12.01
CA VAL A 164 8.11 22.54 -11.98
C VAL A 164 7.65 21.54 -13.04
N THR A 165 8.57 21.09 -13.87
CA THR A 165 8.31 20.08 -14.89
C THR A 165 8.76 18.71 -14.40
N PHE A 166 7.83 17.76 -14.38
CA PHE A 166 8.12 16.33 -14.21
C PHE A 166 8.13 15.66 -15.59
N LYS A 167 9.29 15.19 -16.01
CA LYS A 167 9.47 14.57 -17.32
C LYS A 167 9.73 13.08 -17.19
N PHE A 168 8.89 12.23 -17.80
CA PHE A 168 9.15 10.82 -17.96
C PHE A 168 10.22 10.60 -19.03
N LEU A 169 11.15 9.69 -18.79
CA LEU A 169 12.22 9.32 -19.75
C LEU A 169 11.89 8.01 -20.51
N THR A 170 10.79 7.36 -20.14
CA THR A 170 10.26 6.15 -20.77
C THR A 170 8.75 6.29 -20.90
N ARG A 171 8.15 5.42 -21.70
CA ARG A 171 6.69 5.35 -21.81
C ARG A 171 6.08 5.10 -20.43
N GLU A 172 5.29 6.02 -19.98
CA GLU A 172 4.56 5.95 -18.71
C GLU A 172 3.23 5.22 -18.85
N SER A 173 2.77 4.65 -17.75
CA SER A 173 1.39 4.18 -17.60
C SER A 173 0.48 5.34 -17.23
N TYR A 174 -0.81 5.23 -17.56
CA TYR A 174 -1.82 6.19 -17.13
C TYR A 174 -1.87 6.34 -15.59
N SER A 175 -1.69 5.23 -14.87
CA SER A 175 -1.60 5.24 -13.41
C SER A 175 -0.41 6.04 -12.89
N ASP A 176 0.74 6.02 -13.59
CA ASP A 176 1.94 6.73 -13.15
C ASP A 176 1.74 8.25 -13.16
N ARG A 177 1.02 8.78 -14.15
CA ARG A 177 0.68 10.21 -14.20
C ARG A 177 -0.17 10.65 -13.02
N ILE A 178 -1.16 9.85 -12.64
CA ILE A 178 -2.02 10.14 -11.50
C ILE A 178 -1.25 10.03 -10.19
N LEU A 179 -0.37 9.03 -10.06
CA LEU A 179 0.50 8.91 -8.90
C LEU A 179 1.44 10.11 -8.76
N VAL A 180 2.00 10.61 -9.88
CA VAL A 180 2.82 11.83 -9.86
C VAL A 180 2.01 13.02 -9.38
N GLN A 181 0.81 13.25 -9.89
CA GLN A 181 -0.05 14.34 -9.43
C GLN A 181 -0.38 14.26 -7.94
N LEU A 182 -0.64 13.05 -7.43
CA LEU A 182 -1.06 12.82 -6.06
C LEU A 182 0.09 12.96 -5.05
N PHE A 183 1.28 12.49 -5.40
CA PHE A 183 2.41 12.42 -4.50
C PHE A 183 3.42 13.55 -4.65
N PHE A 184 3.30 14.42 -5.65
CA PHE A 184 4.22 15.54 -5.82
C PHE A 184 4.13 16.51 -4.62
N PRO A 185 5.26 16.84 -3.96
CA PRO A 185 5.30 17.80 -2.86
C PRO A 185 5.34 19.24 -3.40
N LEU A 186 4.22 19.74 -3.93
CA LEU A 186 4.12 21.10 -4.50
C LEU A 186 4.05 22.14 -3.39
N PRO A 187 4.93 23.15 -3.39
CA PRO A 187 4.76 24.35 -2.60
C PRO A 187 3.53 25.14 -3.05
N ALA A 188 2.97 25.96 -2.16
CA ALA A 188 1.84 26.83 -2.49
C ALA A 188 2.23 27.82 -3.62
N GLY A 189 1.39 27.93 -4.64
CA GLY A 189 1.59 28.84 -5.77
C GLY A 189 2.49 28.29 -6.89
N VAL A 190 3.00 27.07 -6.77
CA VAL A 190 3.79 26.41 -7.82
C VAL A 190 2.90 25.47 -8.63
N SER A 191 2.99 25.51 -9.96
CA SER A 191 2.27 24.61 -10.86
C SER A 191 3.14 23.41 -11.27
N LEU A 192 2.50 22.25 -11.44
CA LEU A 192 3.15 21.03 -11.94
C LEU A 192 2.82 20.84 -13.41
N ILE A 193 3.85 20.70 -14.24
CA ILE A 193 3.78 20.32 -15.65
C ILE A 193 4.29 18.90 -15.78
N ILE A 194 3.51 18.01 -16.40
CA ILE A 194 3.91 16.62 -16.63
C ILE A 194 4.13 16.42 -18.12
N GLU A 195 5.36 16.09 -18.48
CA GLU A 195 5.75 15.78 -19.87
C GLU A 195 5.93 14.28 -20.04
N SER A 196 5.31 13.73 -21.09
CA SER A 196 5.49 12.37 -21.59
C SER A 196 6.54 12.34 -22.72
N VAL A 197 7.07 11.16 -22.99
CA VAL A 197 7.98 10.91 -24.12
C VAL A 197 7.18 10.63 -25.38
#